data_815b324b2062949141bc4e7b753855ae
#
_entry.id   815b324b2062949141bc4e7b753855ae
#
_cell.length_a   1.000
_cell.length_b   1.000
_cell.length_c   1.000
_cell.angle_alpha   90.00
_cell.angle_beta   90.00
_cell.angle_gamma   90.00
#
_symmetry.space_group_name_H-M   'P 1'
#
loop_
_entity.id
_entity.type
_entity.pdbx_description
1 polymer ?
#
loop_
_entity_poly.entity_id
_entity_poly.type
_entity_poly.pdbx_seq_one_letter_code
_entity_poly.pdbx_strand_id
1 'polypeptide(L)'
;MGEFLRGIPGELDALRGDQWERPFGKGHNDMRETTGQTRTAICYCSLHHGNTKKLLDAIASRHEVTLIDVKKGQRSDLAGYDRIGLASGIYYGKFAKQLLEFAKACLPESKAVFFIATCGACRQSNFNSIKNVADQRHCKVLGQYLCLGFDSFGPLRLIGGIHRKNPTQEEIDGAVRFYEGLPA
;
A
#
# COMPACT_ATOMS: atom_id res chain seq x y z
N MET A 1 22.57 -15.65 -75.18
CA MET A 1 23.95 -15.85 -74.68
C MET A 1 23.77 -15.91 -73.20
N GLY A 2 23.58 -17.03 -72.60
CA GLY A 2 24.49 -18.17 -72.38
C GLY A 2 24.73 -18.19 -70.92
N GLU A 3 24.08 -19.11 -70.21
CA GLU A 3 24.67 -20.32 -69.59
C GLU A 3 25.56 -19.99 -68.38
N PHE A 4 25.43 -20.61 -67.24
CA PHE A 4 25.60 -21.98 -66.78
C PHE A 4 25.14 -22.08 -65.31
N LEU A 5 24.11 -22.77 -64.86
CA LEU A 5 24.01 -24.16 -64.47
C LEU A 5 25.04 -24.73 -63.50
N ARG A 6 24.47 -25.35 -62.51
CA ARG A 6 24.85 -26.52 -61.66
C ARG A 6 25.18 -26.07 -60.24
N GLY A 7 24.45 -26.40 -59.24
CA GLY A 7 23.88 -27.71 -58.90
C GLY A 7 24.80 -28.42 -57.94
N ILE A 8 24.55 -28.32 -56.60
CA ILE A 8 25.00 -29.33 -55.65
C ILE A 8 23.79 -29.67 -54.79
N PRO A 9 23.34 -30.92 -54.75
CA PRO A 9 22.35 -31.40 -53.81
C PRO A 9 23.02 -31.92 -52.54
N GLY A 10 22.37 -31.80 -51.45
CA GLY A 10 22.78 -32.55 -50.26
C GLY A 10 22.92 -31.69 -49.02
N GLU A 11 22.16 -32.06 -48.04
CA GLU A 11 22.14 -31.63 -46.63
C GLU A 11 21.03 -30.65 -46.24
N LEU A 12 19.82 -31.06 -46.55
CA LEU A 12 18.61 -30.62 -45.88
C LEU A 12 18.00 -31.80 -45.08
N ASP A 13 18.73 -32.28 -44.08
CA ASP A 13 18.20 -33.26 -43.13
C ASP A 13 19.11 -33.30 -41.87
N ALA A 14 19.12 -32.26 -41.10
CA ALA A 14 19.68 -32.32 -39.74
C ALA A 14 19.36 -31.11 -38.91
N LEU A 15 18.14 -30.58 -38.92
CA LEU A 15 17.69 -29.62 -37.86
C LEU A 15 16.22 -29.81 -37.53
N ARG A 16 15.81 -31.07 -37.36
CA ARG A 16 14.69 -31.42 -36.49
C ARG A 16 15.28 -31.79 -35.15
N GLY A 17 15.60 -30.80 -34.40
CA GLY A 17 15.99 -30.87 -33.00
C GLY A 17 14.82 -30.40 -32.16
N ASP A 18 14.09 -31.30 -31.64
CA ASP A 18 13.13 -31.22 -30.56
C ASP A 18 13.79 -30.65 -29.30
N GLN A 19 13.83 -29.33 -29.20
CA GLN A 19 14.31 -28.66 -27.96
C GLN A 19 13.45 -27.45 -27.57
N TRP A 20 12.14 -27.65 -27.52
CA TRP A 20 11.24 -26.69 -26.87
C TRP A 20 10.39 -27.32 -25.76
N GLU A 21 10.81 -28.49 -25.27
CA GLU A 21 10.32 -28.95 -23.98
C GLU A 21 11.12 -28.29 -22.85
N ARG A 22 10.79 -27.04 -22.55
CA ARG A 22 11.03 -26.54 -21.19
C ARG A 22 10.09 -27.35 -20.30
N PRO A 23 10.62 -28.08 -19.31
CA PRO A 23 9.75 -28.67 -18.32
C PRO A 23 9.02 -27.51 -17.64
N PHE A 24 7.71 -27.45 -17.80
CA PHE A 24 6.85 -26.71 -16.91
C PHE A 24 7.25 -27.15 -15.50
N GLY A 25 8.01 -26.27 -14.83
CA GLY A 25 8.25 -26.43 -13.42
C GLY A 25 6.90 -26.65 -12.78
N LYS A 26 6.74 -27.80 -12.18
CA LYS A 26 5.60 -28.11 -11.33
C LYS A 26 5.40 -26.91 -10.42
N GLY A 27 4.33 -26.17 -10.69
CA GLY A 27 3.87 -25.16 -9.77
C GLY A 27 3.80 -25.88 -8.42
N HIS A 28 4.64 -25.46 -7.52
CA HIS A 28 4.41 -25.72 -6.11
C HIS A 28 3.07 -25.04 -5.84
N ASN A 29 2.04 -25.88 -5.94
CA ASN A 29 0.76 -25.58 -5.35
C ASN A 29 1.02 -25.62 -3.85
N ASP A 30 1.59 -24.54 -3.34
CA ASP A 30 1.66 -24.26 -1.92
C ASP A 30 0.21 -24.04 -1.49
N MET A 31 -0.48 -25.16 -1.29
CA MET A 31 -1.70 -25.22 -0.49
C MET A 31 -1.27 -24.85 0.93
N ARG A 32 -0.95 -23.58 1.14
CA ARG A 32 -1.01 -23.02 2.49
C ARG A 32 -2.48 -23.14 2.86
N GLU A 33 -2.74 -24.05 3.76
CA GLU A 33 -3.98 -24.03 4.54
C GLU A 33 -4.24 -22.59 4.91
N THR A 34 -5.27 -22.02 4.30
CA THR A 34 -5.79 -20.71 4.66
C THR A 34 -6.40 -20.86 6.05
N THR A 35 -5.56 -20.79 7.08
CA THR A 35 -6.04 -20.31 8.37
C THR A 35 -6.74 -19.00 8.06
N GLY A 36 -8.00 -18.86 8.45
CA GLY A 36 -8.88 -17.75 8.08
C GLY A 36 -8.45 -16.37 8.60
N GLN A 37 -7.17 -16.05 8.50
CA GLN A 37 -6.54 -14.81 8.93
C GLN A 37 -6.61 -13.79 7.80
N THR A 38 -7.31 -12.68 8.04
CA THR A 38 -7.46 -11.56 7.12
C THR A 38 -6.09 -10.94 6.78
N ARG A 39 -5.65 -11.04 5.52
CA ARG A 39 -4.39 -10.44 5.06
C ARG A 39 -4.56 -8.93 4.93
N THR A 40 -3.78 -8.17 5.69
CA THR A 40 -3.87 -6.71 5.72
C THR A 40 -2.58 -6.06 5.22
N ALA A 41 -2.70 -5.13 4.26
CA ALA A 41 -1.65 -4.18 3.93
C ALA A 41 -2.01 -2.79 4.45
N ILE A 42 -1.02 -2.03 4.93
CA ILE A 42 -1.19 -0.61 5.27
C ILE A 42 -0.21 0.22 4.45
N CYS A 43 -0.76 0.92 3.44
CA CYS A 43 -0.02 1.84 2.61
C CYS A 43 0.06 3.20 3.32
N TYR A 44 1.26 3.74 3.52
CA TYR A 44 1.41 4.94 4.31
C TYR A 44 2.40 5.96 3.74
N CYS A 45 2.14 7.24 4.08
CA CYS A 45 3.05 8.34 3.84
C CYS A 45 3.23 9.17 5.13
N SER A 46 4.40 9.05 5.76
CA SER A 46 4.74 9.80 6.97
C SER A 46 5.93 10.73 6.67
N LEU A 47 5.66 12.04 6.47
CA LEU A 47 6.67 13.02 6.03
C LEU A 47 7.35 13.74 7.19
N HIS A 48 6.61 14.06 8.26
CA HIS A 48 7.12 14.86 9.38
C HIS A 48 7.11 14.05 10.67
N HIS A 49 8.22 14.06 11.38
CA HIS A 49 8.42 13.49 12.72
C HIS A 49 8.03 12.01 12.90
N GLY A 50 7.68 11.31 11.82
CA GLY A 50 7.29 9.91 11.90
C GLY A 50 5.98 9.64 12.68
N ASN A 51 5.14 10.67 12.90
CA ASN A 51 3.93 10.55 13.75
C ASN A 51 3.05 9.38 13.33
N THR A 52 2.64 9.34 12.06
CA THR A 52 1.81 8.24 11.54
C THR A 52 2.54 6.90 11.65
N LYS A 53 3.85 6.88 11.34
CA LYS A 53 4.63 5.63 11.40
C LYS A 53 4.66 5.03 12.81
N LYS A 54 4.74 5.84 13.87
CA LYS A 54 4.69 5.34 15.26
C LYS A 54 3.41 4.55 15.55
N LEU A 55 2.26 5.01 15.05
CA LEU A 55 0.99 4.30 15.19
C LEU A 55 1.04 2.96 14.46
N LEU A 56 1.57 2.96 13.23
CA LEU A 56 1.64 1.76 12.41
C LEU A 56 2.64 0.73 12.94
N ASP A 57 3.78 1.19 13.49
CA ASP A 57 4.75 0.31 14.12
C ASP A 57 4.15 -0.39 15.36
N ALA A 58 3.33 0.31 16.14
CA ALA A 58 2.62 -0.28 17.27
C ALA A 58 1.59 -1.33 16.83
N ILE A 59 0.86 -1.09 15.74
CA ILE A 59 -0.04 -2.09 15.15
C ILE A 59 0.76 -3.30 14.65
N ALA A 60 1.82 -3.07 13.88
CA ALA A 60 2.64 -4.14 13.31
C ALA A 60 3.42 -4.96 14.35
N SER A 61 3.67 -4.42 15.55
CA SER A 61 4.30 -5.16 16.64
C SER A 61 3.35 -6.18 17.31
N ARG A 62 2.04 -6.04 17.12
CA ARG A 62 0.99 -6.88 17.74
C ARG A 62 0.22 -7.72 16.73
N HIS A 63 0.25 -7.34 15.46
CA HIS A 63 -0.55 -7.95 14.39
C HIS A 63 0.28 -8.18 13.13
N GLU A 64 -0.02 -9.25 12.42
CA GLU A 64 0.58 -9.53 11.13
C GLU A 64 -0.01 -8.60 10.06
N VAL A 65 0.72 -7.53 9.74
CA VAL A 65 0.36 -6.53 8.72
C VAL A 65 1.56 -6.20 7.85
N THR A 66 1.32 -6.01 6.56
CA THR A 66 2.36 -5.55 5.62
C THR A 66 2.35 -4.01 5.56
N LEU A 67 3.43 -3.36 6.00
CA LEU A 67 3.59 -1.91 5.90
C LEU A 67 4.25 -1.52 4.58
N ILE A 68 3.60 -0.67 3.77
CA ILE A 68 4.06 -0.22 2.46
C ILE A 68 4.29 1.30 2.50
N ASP A 69 5.56 1.74 2.49
CA ASP A 69 5.91 3.16 2.41
C ASP A 69 5.82 3.65 0.96
N VAL A 70 4.77 4.42 0.66
CA VAL A 70 4.51 4.89 -0.71
C VAL A 70 5.49 5.98 -1.19
N LYS A 71 6.31 6.55 -0.31
CA LYS A 71 7.36 7.52 -0.69
C LYS A 71 8.43 6.90 -1.58
N LYS A 72 8.61 5.59 -1.50
CA LYS A 72 9.59 4.85 -2.30
C LYS A 72 9.19 4.70 -3.77
N GLY A 73 8.02 5.22 -4.16
CA GLY A 73 7.56 5.26 -5.54
C GLY A 73 7.26 3.90 -6.18
N GLN A 74 7.30 2.82 -5.41
CA GLN A 74 7.00 1.48 -5.90
C GLN A 74 5.50 1.29 -6.06
N ARG A 75 5.08 0.85 -7.25
CA ARG A 75 3.73 0.29 -7.43
C ARG A 75 3.69 -1.04 -6.69
N SER A 76 2.69 -1.21 -5.82
CA SER A 76 2.48 -2.46 -5.10
C SER A 76 1.21 -3.10 -5.59
N ASP A 77 1.26 -4.40 -5.84
CA ASP A 77 0.05 -5.17 -6.10
C ASP A 77 -0.70 -5.37 -4.77
N LEU A 78 -1.87 -4.78 -4.68
CA LEU A 78 -2.74 -4.85 -3.50
C LEU A 78 -3.88 -5.87 -3.67
N ALA A 79 -4.00 -6.51 -4.84
CA ALA A 79 -5.10 -7.43 -5.13
C ALA A 79 -5.14 -8.63 -4.17
N GLY A 80 -3.96 -9.09 -3.74
CA GLY A 80 -3.81 -10.23 -2.82
C GLY A 80 -4.20 -9.95 -1.37
N TYR A 81 -4.50 -8.71 -0.97
CA TYR A 81 -4.90 -8.37 0.40
C TYR A 81 -6.42 -8.29 0.53
N ASP A 82 -6.92 -8.75 1.66
CA ASP A 82 -8.35 -8.74 1.96
C ASP A 82 -8.79 -7.37 2.48
N ARG A 83 -7.89 -6.69 3.22
CA ARG A 83 -8.11 -5.39 3.84
C ARG A 83 -6.93 -4.45 3.60
N ILE A 84 -7.21 -3.19 3.24
CA ILE A 84 -6.19 -2.21 2.91
C ILE A 84 -6.34 -0.97 3.80
N GLY A 85 -5.32 -0.69 4.60
CA GLY A 85 -5.17 0.56 5.35
C GLY A 85 -4.54 1.65 4.50
N LEU A 86 -5.04 2.89 4.60
CA LEU A 86 -4.45 4.06 4.00
C LEU A 86 -4.12 5.06 5.12
N ALA A 87 -2.83 5.32 5.35
CA ALA A 87 -2.37 6.07 6.53
C ALA A 87 -1.45 7.24 6.17
N SER A 88 -1.70 8.43 6.75
CA SER A 88 -0.92 9.63 6.46
C SER A 88 -0.98 10.68 7.56
N GLY A 89 0.01 11.56 7.59
CA GLY A 89 -0.16 12.88 8.17
C GLY A 89 -1.16 13.71 7.35
N ILE A 90 -1.79 14.69 7.99
CA ILE A 90 -2.69 15.65 7.34
C ILE A 90 -1.92 16.92 7.02
N TYR A 91 -1.95 17.32 5.75
CA TYR A 91 -1.29 18.51 5.21
C TYR A 91 -2.33 19.40 4.53
N TYR A 92 -2.50 20.63 5.04
CA TYR A 92 -3.55 21.56 4.56
C TYR A 92 -4.96 20.91 4.51
N GLY A 93 -5.30 20.14 5.55
CA GLY A 93 -6.60 19.47 5.65
C GLY A 93 -6.80 18.25 4.75
N LYS A 94 -5.74 17.73 4.13
CA LYS A 94 -5.79 16.59 3.20
C LYS A 94 -4.72 15.55 3.55
N PHE A 95 -4.94 14.32 3.16
CA PHE A 95 -3.91 13.29 3.16
C PHE A 95 -2.73 13.68 2.25
N ALA A 96 -1.54 13.18 2.54
CA ALA A 96 -0.35 13.44 1.73
C ALA A 96 -0.61 13.15 0.25
N LYS A 97 -0.18 14.06 -0.62
CA LYS A 97 -0.38 13.98 -2.07
C LYS A 97 0.11 12.64 -2.64
N GLN A 98 1.28 12.19 -2.18
CA GLN A 98 1.88 10.93 -2.61
C GLN A 98 0.98 9.73 -2.32
N LEU A 99 0.33 9.69 -1.14
CA LEU A 99 -0.60 8.62 -0.79
C LEU A 99 -1.88 8.69 -1.62
N LEU A 100 -2.42 9.88 -1.87
CA LEU A 100 -3.60 10.05 -2.71
C LEU A 100 -3.34 9.61 -4.15
N GLU A 101 -2.18 9.95 -4.71
CA GLU A 101 -1.76 9.52 -6.06
C GLU A 101 -1.56 8.02 -6.13
N PHE A 102 -0.89 7.45 -5.13
CA PHE A 102 -0.72 6.00 -5.01
C PHE A 102 -2.07 5.28 -4.93
N ALA A 103 -2.97 5.74 -4.06
CA ALA A 103 -4.29 5.12 -3.90
C ALA A 103 -5.11 5.19 -5.21
N LYS A 104 -5.08 6.33 -5.92
CA LYS A 104 -5.72 6.44 -7.24
C LYS A 104 -5.16 5.46 -8.27
N ALA A 105 -3.87 5.16 -8.22
CA ALA A 105 -3.21 4.30 -9.20
C ALA A 105 -3.26 2.82 -8.87
N CYS A 106 -3.21 2.47 -7.57
CA CYS A 106 -2.94 1.11 -7.10
C CYS A 106 -4.06 0.49 -6.27
N LEU A 107 -5.02 1.28 -5.72
CA LEU A 107 -6.09 0.72 -4.91
C LEU A 107 -7.05 -0.08 -5.80
N PRO A 108 -7.21 -1.40 -5.58
CA PRO A 108 -8.16 -2.21 -6.33
C PRO A 108 -9.60 -1.80 -6.00
N GLU A 109 -10.51 -2.06 -6.92
CA GLU A 109 -11.93 -1.80 -6.72
C GLU A 109 -12.57 -2.74 -5.70
N SER A 110 -13.64 -2.28 -5.07
CA SER A 110 -14.49 -3.06 -4.15
C SER A 110 -13.78 -3.68 -2.96
N LYS A 111 -12.60 -3.13 -2.56
CA LYS A 111 -11.86 -3.59 -1.38
C LYS A 111 -12.42 -3.03 -0.09
N ALA A 112 -12.23 -3.77 0.99
CA ALA A 112 -12.40 -3.27 2.35
C ALA A 112 -11.22 -2.36 2.73
N VAL A 113 -11.49 -1.11 3.11
CA VAL A 113 -10.46 -0.12 3.41
C VAL A 113 -10.68 0.53 4.78
N PHE A 114 -9.60 0.98 5.42
CA PHE A 114 -9.68 1.81 6.63
C PHE A 114 -8.63 2.92 6.57
N PHE A 115 -8.84 3.97 7.37
CA PHE A 115 -7.97 5.14 7.34
C PHE A 115 -7.37 5.43 8.71
N ILE A 116 -6.09 5.81 8.73
CA ILE A 116 -5.39 6.28 9.92
C ILE A 116 -4.73 7.60 9.59
N ALA A 117 -4.95 8.63 10.42
CA ALA A 117 -4.33 9.92 10.21
C ALA A 117 -3.80 10.55 11.50
N THR A 118 -2.71 11.33 11.36
CA THR A 118 -2.20 12.21 12.40
C THR A 118 -2.27 13.66 11.92
N CYS A 119 -2.64 14.59 12.78
CA CYS A 119 -2.89 15.97 12.39
C CYS A 119 -2.50 16.98 13.49
N GLY A 120 -2.27 18.21 13.10
CA GLY A 120 -2.15 19.32 14.06
C GLY A 120 -3.52 19.83 14.55
N ALA A 121 -4.60 19.58 13.76
CA ALA A 121 -5.97 19.93 14.12
C ALA A 121 -6.92 18.82 13.65
N CYS A 122 -7.49 18.09 14.58
CA CYS A 122 -8.36 16.94 14.29
C CYS A 122 -9.76 17.38 13.89
N ARG A 123 -10.11 17.15 12.63
CA ARG A 123 -11.44 17.41 12.05
C ARG A 123 -11.87 16.24 11.19
N GLN A 124 -13.15 15.89 11.21
CA GLN A 124 -13.68 14.81 10.36
C GLN A 124 -13.46 15.08 8.86
N SER A 125 -13.47 16.35 8.45
CA SER A 125 -13.19 16.76 7.06
C SER A 125 -11.78 16.41 6.57
N ASN A 126 -10.83 16.10 7.47
CA ASN A 126 -9.48 15.68 7.11
C ASN A 126 -9.48 14.38 6.27
N PHE A 127 -10.53 13.56 6.39
CA PHE A 127 -10.68 12.32 5.63
C PHE A 127 -11.31 12.52 4.24
N ASN A 128 -11.89 13.68 3.92
CA ASN A 128 -12.65 13.85 2.67
C ASN A 128 -11.82 13.51 1.42
N SER A 129 -10.54 13.88 1.42
CA SER A 129 -9.66 13.63 0.27
C SER A 129 -9.43 12.15 -0.01
N ILE A 130 -9.30 11.31 1.02
CA ILE A 130 -9.07 9.88 0.87
C ILE A 130 -10.38 9.11 0.69
N LYS A 131 -11.47 9.56 1.32
CA LYS A 131 -12.82 9.01 1.11
C LYS A 131 -13.24 9.14 -0.34
N ASN A 132 -13.04 10.30 -0.96
CA ASN A 132 -13.34 10.49 -2.39
C ASN A 132 -12.60 9.49 -3.29
N VAL A 133 -11.35 9.13 -2.93
CA VAL A 133 -10.61 8.11 -3.70
C VAL A 133 -11.21 6.71 -3.48
N ALA A 134 -11.56 6.38 -2.22
CA ALA A 134 -12.20 5.10 -1.90
C ALA A 134 -13.57 4.95 -2.58
N ASP A 135 -14.37 6.02 -2.59
CA ASP A 135 -15.69 6.06 -3.24
C ASP A 135 -15.57 5.86 -4.77
N GLN A 136 -14.59 6.52 -5.41
CA GLN A 136 -14.31 6.33 -6.84
C GLN A 136 -13.88 4.91 -7.20
N ARG A 137 -13.37 4.15 -6.23
CA ARG A 137 -12.99 2.74 -6.34
C ARG A 137 -14.05 1.78 -5.76
N HIS A 138 -15.24 2.29 -5.42
CA HIS A 138 -16.32 1.50 -4.84
C HIS A 138 -15.90 0.69 -3.60
N CYS A 139 -14.92 1.20 -2.82
CA CYS A 139 -14.39 0.51 -1.66
C CYS A 139 -15.34 0.63 -0.47
N LYS A 140 -15.42 -0.44 0.34
CA LYS A 140 -16.15 -0.43 1.61
C LYS A 140 -15.25 0.16 2.70
N VAL A 141 -15.61 1.32 3.26
CA VAL A 141 -14.87 1.92 4.38
C VAL A 141 -15.27 1.24 5.68
N LEU A 142 -14.32 0.58 6.33
CA LEU A 142 -14.51 -0.14 7.61
C LEU A 142 -14.46 0.79 8.82
N GLY A 143 -13.67 1.87 8.74
CA GLY A 143 -13.50 2.79 9.85
C GLY A 143 -12.38 3.81 9.60
N GLN A 144 -12.24 4.75 10.54
CA GLN A 144 -11.21 5.78 10.47
C GLN A 144 -10.72 6.15 11.88
N TYR A 145 -9.40 6.35 12.01
CA TYR A 145 -8.74 6.78 13.24
C TYR A 145 -7.99 8.08 13.01
N LEU A 146 -8.16 9.03 13.91
CA LEU A 146 -7.52 10.34 13.84
C LEU A 146 -7.02 10.74 15.24
N CYS A 147 -5.75 11.11 15.32
CA CYS A 147 -5.18 11.66 16.55
C CYS A 147 -4.27 12.85 16.29
N LEU A 148 -3.85 13.51 17.34
CA LEU A 148 -2.87 14.58 17.25
C LEU A 148 -1.49 14.01 16.88
N GLY A 149 -0.70 14.84 16.21
CA GLY A 149 0.71 14.58 15.92
C GLY A 149 1.53 15.82 16.17
N PHE A 150 2.81 15.66 16.46
CA PHE A 150 3.72 16.80 16.52
C PHE A 150 3.72 17.51 15.16
N ASP A 151 3.26 18.76 15.14
CA ASP A 151 3.13 19.55 13.94
C ASP A 151 4.09 20.76 14.01
N SER A 152 5.06 20.78 13.11
CA SER A 152 5.97 21.90 12.89
C SER A 152 5.91 22.39 11.44
N PHE A 153 4.77 22.14 10.75
CA PHE A 153 4.63 22.46 9.34
C PHE A 153 4.28 23.93 9.11
N GLY A 154 4.84 24.53 8.04
CA GLY A 154 4.58 25.89 7.65
C GLY A 154 4.98 26.92 8.74
N PRO A 155 4.11 27.89 9.08
CA PRO A 155 4.39 28.94 10.08
C PRO A 155 4.68 28.39 11.48
N LEU A 156 4.18 27.21 11.83
CA LEU A 156 4.40 26.56 13.12
C LEU A 156 5.88 26.26 13.38
N ARG A 157 6.68 26.13 12.32
CA ARG A 157 8.13 25.95 12.43
C ARG A 157 8.80 27.11 13.17
N LEU A 158 8.32 28.34 12.99
CA LEU A 158 8.89 29.54 13.60
C LEU A 158 8.74 29.55 15.14
N ILE A 159 7.68 28.93 15.65
CA ILE A 159 7.42 28.78 17.09
C ILE A 159 7.84 27.43 17.64
N GLY A 160 8.58 26.64 16.84
CA GLY A 160 9.07 25.31 17.22
C GLY A 160 8.02 24.20 17.20
N GLY A 161 6.86 24.43 16.55
CA GLY A 161 5.78 23.46 16.41
C GLY A 161 4.83 23.38 17.60
N ILE A 162 3.72 22.68 17.39
CA ILE A 162 2.70 22.38 18.39
C ILE A 162 2.60 20.87 18.63
N HIS A 163 2.01 20.47 19.75
CA HIS A 163 1.78 19.06 20.09
C HIS A 163 3.06 18.19 20.09
N ARG A 164 4.17 18.72 20.63
CA ARG A 164 5.49 18.06 20.63
C ARG A 164 5.51 16.66 21.28
N LYS A 165 4.56 16.35 22.17
CA LYS A 165 4.44 15.07 22.86
C LYS A 165 3.54 14.06 22.12
N ASN A 166 2.89 14.50 21.02
CA ASN A 166 1.96 13.65 20.27
C ASN A 166 2.65 12.96 19.06
N PRO A 167 2.19 11.78 18.65
CA PRO A 167 1.16 11.04 19.36
C PRO A 167 1.64 10.56 20.73
N THR A 168 0.75 10.68 21.74
CA THR A 168 0.95 10.15 23.08
C THR A 168 0.84 8.62 23.09
N GLN A 169 1.24 7.97 24.19
CA GLN A 169 1.07 6.52 24.31
C GLN A 169 -0.42 6.12 24.24
N GLU A 170 -1.32 6.92 24.84
CA GLU A 170 -2.75 6.66 24.76
C GLU A 170 -3.30 6.72 23.32
N GLU A 171 -2.80 7.67 22.51
CA GLU A 171 -3.17 7.77 21.10
C GLU A 171 -2.60 6.60 20.29
N ILE A 172 -1.39 6.15 20.59
CA ILE A 172 -0.77 4.96 19.98
C ILE A 172 -1.60 3.71 20.31
N ASP A 173 -1.93 3.50 21.59
CA ASP A 173 -2.76 2.39 22.01
C ASP A 173 -4.20 2.49 21.45
N GLY A 174 -4.70 3.71 21.28
CA GLY A 174 -5.97 3.98 20.60
C GLY A 174 -5.97 3.51 19.13
N ALA A 175 -4.86 3.70 18.42
CA ALA A 175 -4.72 3.21 17.04
C ALA A 175 -4.71 1.68 16.98
N VAL A 176 -4.08 1.01 17.97
CA VAL A 176 -4.09 -0.46 18.06
C VAL A 176 -5.51 -0.96 18.33
N ARG A 177 -6.20 -0.41 19.35
CA ARG A 177 -7.60 -0.79 19.66
C ARG A 177 -8.54 -0.54 18.47
N PHE A 178 -8.33 0.57 17.73
CA PHE A 178 -9.08 0.83 16.51
C PHE A 178 -8.88 -0.29 15.48
N TYR A 179 -7.62 -0.70 15.25
CA TYR A 179 -7.31 -1.77 14.31
C TYR A 179 -7.93 -3.11 14.72
N GLU A 180 -7.86 -3.45 16.02
CA GLU A 180 -8.45 -4.66 16.60
C GLU A 180 -9.99 -4.68 16.49
N GLY A 181 -10.63 -3.53 16.57
CA GLY A 181 -12.08 -3.39 16.43
C GLY A 181 -12.60 -3.36 14.99
N LEU A 182 -11.72 -3.44 13.97
CA LEU A 182 -12.16 -3.49 12.59
C LEU A 182 -12.86 -4.83 12.29
N PRO A 183 -13.97 -4.82 11.55
CA PRO A 183 -14.64 -6.05 11.13
C PRO A 183 -13.71 -6.90 10.25
N ALA A 184 -13.84 -8.21 10.39
CA ALA A 184 -13.11 -9.20 9.60
C ALA A 184 -13.46 -9.15 8.11
#